data_b74139057de4a6bee81de2e9d6e43a30
#
_entry.id   b74139057de4a6bee81de2e9d6e43a30
#
_cell.length_a   1.000
_cell.length_b   1.000
_cell.length_c   1.000
_cell.angle_alpha   90.00
_cell.angle_beta   90.00
_cell.angle_gamma   90.00
#
_symmetry.space_group_name_H-M   'P 1'
#
loop_
_entity.id
_entity.type
_entity.pdbx_description
1 polymer ?
#
loop_
_entity_poly.entity_id
_entity_poly.type
_entity_poly.pdbx_seq_one_letter_code
_entity_poly.pdbx_strand_id
1 'polypeptide(L)'
;TVEVSNLLTQKKQLTSLMKVVSCSMTAVAGISVIISGISSMTAMMSAVNERTREIGIKKAIGARKTDIISEFLGESLLISVSGGVFGGGLGILTVITGCILFDIDVYINPVSVLSVIIFSTVTGVIFGIVPALKASSLNPVVAIRSH
;
A
#
# COMPACT_ATOMS: atom_id res chain seq x y z
N THR A 1 27.21 36.71 -23.24
CA THR A 1 25.72 36.67 -23.20
C THR A 1 25.14 35.44 -23.90
N VAL A 2 25.71 34.94 -24.99
CA VAL A 2 25.20 33.77 -25.73
C VAL A 2 25.44 32.46 -24.98
N GLU A 3 26.55 32.31 -24.26
CA GLU A 3 26.83 31.10 -23.45
C GLU A 3 25.85 30.93 -22.27
N VAL A 4 25.50 32.03 -21.64
CA VAL A 4 24.54 32.03 -20.52
C VAL A 4 23.14 31.61 -21.01
N SER A 5 22.73 32.06 -22.20
CA SER A 5 21.46 31.68 -22.80
C SER A 5 21.42 30.19 -23.18
N ASN A 6 22.53 29.63 -23.67
CA ASN A 6 22.65 28.20 -23.95
C ASN A 6 22.60 27.35 -22.69
N LEU A 7 23.28 27.76 -21.61
CA LEU A 7 23.26 27.06 -20.32
C LEU A 7 21.86 27.10 -19.69
N LEU A 8 21.15 28.21 -19.79
CA LEU A 8 19.76 28.31 -19.29
C LEU A 8 18.79 27.44 -20.11
N THR A 9 19.01 27.36 -21.42
CA THR A 9 18.20 26.50 -22.29
C THR A 9 18.46 25.03 -22.03
N GLN A 10 19.72 24.63 -21.84
CA GLN A 10 20.08 23.26 -21.45
C GLN A 10 19.51 22.88 -20.09
N LYS A 11 19.62 23.75 -19.08
CA LYS A 11 18.98 23.54 -17.77
C LYS A 11 17.47 23.34 -17.91
N LYS A 12 16.81 24.16 -18.72
CA LYS A 12 15.37 24.09 -18.94
C LYS A 12 14.96 22.78 -19.63
N GLN A 13 15.73 22.29 -20.58
CA GLN A 13 15.54 21.02 -21.25
C GLN A 13 15.74 19.84 -20.29
N LEU A 14 16.83 19.84 -19.50
CA LEU A 14 17.08 18.81 -18.49
C LEU A 14 15.97 18.77 -17.44
N THR A 15 15.51 19.91 -16.95
CA THR A 15 14.41 19.99 -15.99
C THR A 15 13.10 19.46 -16.58
N SER A 16 12.83 19.73 -17.87
CA SER A 16 11.62 19.21 -18.52
C SER A 16 11.68 17.70 -18.72
N LEU A 17 12.84 17.15 -19.10
CA LEU A 17 13.05 15.71 -19.21
C LEU A 17 12.88 15.01 -17.85
N MET A 18 13.49 15.56 -16.78
CA MET A 18 13.34 15.04 -15.42
C MET A 18 11.88 15.06 -14.98
N LYS A 19 11.12 16.09 -15.35
CA LYS A 19 9.69 16.21 -15.02
C LYS A 19 8.85 15.15 -15.73
N VAL A 20 9.13 14.86 -17.00
CA VAL A 20 8.46 13.80 -17.75
C VAL A 20 8.77 12.43 -17.17
N VAL A 21 10.05 12.15 -16.87
CA VAL A 21 10.47 10.89 -16.25
C VAL A 21 9.80 10.71 -14.88
N SER A 22 9.82 11.72 -14.01
CA SER A 22 9.17 11.67 -12.71
C SER A 22 7.66 11.46 -12.81
N CYS A 23 7.01 12.13 -13.77
CA CYS A 23 5.57 11.97 -13.99
C CYS A 23 5.23 10.55 -14.46
N SER A 24 6.01 9.97 -15.37
CA SER A 24 5.79 8.60 -15.84
C SER A 24 6.04 7.57 -14.73
N MET A 25 7.09 7.74 -13.92
CA MET A 25 7.36 6.88 -12.77
C MET A 25 6.23 6.95 -11.73
N THR A 26 5.73 8.15 -11.44
CA THR A 26 4.61 8.33 -10.51
C THR A 26 3.32 7.67 -11.03
N ALA A 27 3.06 7.77 -12.32
CA ALA A 27 1.91 7.12 -12.94
C ALA A 27 1.99 5.59 -12.84
N VAL A 28 3.15 5.00 -13.15
CA VAL A 28 3.39 3.54 -13.02
C VAL A 28 3.27 3.10 -11.56
N ALA A 29 3.84 3.85 -10.63
CA ALA A 29 3.71 3.57 -9.20
C ALA A 29 2.26 3.63 -8.72
N GLY A 30 1.48 4.61 -9.17
CA GLY A 30 0.06 4.73 -8.85
C GLY A 30 -0.76 3.54 -9.33
N ILE A 31 -0.54 3.11 -10.57
CA ILE A 31 -1.20 1.91 -11.12
C ILE A 31 -0.81 0.66 -10.32
N SER A 32 0.47 0.52 -9.97
CA SER A 32 0.97 -0.62 -9.18
C SER A 32 0.32 -0.68 -7.79
N VAL A 33 0.11 0.46 -7.14
CA VAL A 33 -0.61 0.54 -5.85
C VAL A 33 -2.06 0.08 -5.99
N ILE A 34 -2.75 0.49 -7.04
CA ILE A 34 -4.14 0.08 -7.28
C ILE A 34 -4.22 -1.43 -7.51
N ILE A 35 -3.35 -1.98 -8.36
CA ILE A 35 -3.33 -3.42 -8.66
C ILE A 35 -3.02 -4.22 -7.39
N SER A 36 -2.02 -3.82 -6.61
CA SER A 36 -1.65 -4.51 -5.37
C SER A 36 -2.76 -4.42 -4.32
N GLY A 37 -3.45 -3.27 -4.23
CA GLY A 37 -4.59 -3.09 -3.35
C GLY A 37 -5.76 -4.02 -3.71
N ILE A 38 -6.10 -4.14 -4.98
CA ILE A 38 -7.14 -5.07 -5.46
C ILE A 38 -6.73 -6.52 -5.20
N SER A 39 -5.47 -6.89 -5.43
CA SER A 39 -4.95 -8.23 -5.15
C SER A 39 -5.04 -8.57 -3.66
N SER A 40 -4.66 -7.64 -2.79
CA SER A 40 -4.78 -7.79 -1.33
C SER A 40 -6.24 -7.96 -0.91
N MET A 41 -7.15 -7.13 -1.44
CA MET A 41 -8.59 -7.23 -1.20
C MET A 41 -9.12 -8.62 -1.62
N THR A 42 -8.71 -9.12 -2.77
CA THR A 42 -9.14 -10.44 -3.28
C THR A 42 -8.64 -11.57 -2.38
N ALA A 43 -7.37 -11.52 -1.94
CA ALA A 43 -6.80 -12.49 -1.01
C ALA A 43 -7.55 -12.52 0.33
N MET A 44 -7.87 -11.34 0.89
CA MET A 44 -8.67 -11.26 2.12
C MET A 44 -10.11 -11.77 1.93
N MET A 45 -10.71 -11.52 0.76
CA MET A 45 -12.02 -12.08 0.43
C MET A 45 -12.00 -13.61 0.39
N SER A 46 -10.93 -14.22 -0.15
CA SER A 46 -10.73 -15.68 -0.12
C SER A 46 -10.61 -16.17 1.32
N ALA A 47 -9.80 -15.51 2.14
CA ALA A 47 -9.65 -15.84 3.55
C ALA A 47 -10.98 -15.75 4.34
N VAL A 48 -11.82 -14.73 4.06
CA VAL A 48 -13.17 -14.62 4.65
C VAL A 48 -14.03 -15.81 4.24
N ASN A 49 -14.00 -16.21 2.98
CA ASN A 49 -14.79 -17.36 2.51
C ASN A 49 -14.33 -18.67 3.15
N GLU A 50 -13.03 -18.89 3.30
CA GLU A 50 -12.46 -20.07 3.96
C GLU A 50 -12.81 -20.13 5.46
N ARG A 51 -12.83 -18.97 6.14
CA ARG A 51 -13.14 -18.84 7.58
C ARG A 51 -14.63 -18.55 7.86
N THR A 52 -15.51 -18.70 6.87
CA THR A 52 -16.94 -18.37 7.00
C THR A 52 -17.59 -19.06 8.18
N ARG A 53 -17.27 -20.35 8.45
CA ARG A 53 -17.79 -21.12 9.57
C ARG A 53 -17.33 -20.57 10.91
N GLU A 54 -16.06 -20.19 11.06
CA GLU A 54 -15.54 -19.59 12.29
C GLU A 54 -16.23 -18.26 12.60
N ILE A 55 -16.40 -17.41 11.57
CA ILE A 55 -17.11 -16.14 11.70
C ILE A 55 -18.58 -16.37 12.09
N GLY A 56 -19.21 -17.39 11.52
CA GLY A 56 -20.58 -17.79 11.87
C GLY A 56 -20.71 -18.21 13.33
N ILE A 57 -19.78 -19.03 13.83
CA ILE A 57 -19.73 -19.46 15.24
C ILE A 57 -19.51 -18.26 16.17
N LYS A 58 -18.52 -17.39 15.88
CA LYS A 58 -18.27 -16.18 16.66
C LYS A 58 -19.53 -15.32 16.79
N LYS A 59 -20.29 -15.16 15.71
CA LYS A 59 -21.56 -14.43 15.73
C LYS A 59 -22.66 -15.15 16.51
N ALA A 60 -22.73 -16.46 16.42
CA ALA A 60 -23.74 -17.26 17.15
C ALA A 60 -23.56 -17.17 18.68
N ILE A 61 -22.31 -17.04 19.16
CA ILE A 61 -22.00 -16.85 20.58
C ILE A 61 -22.04 -15.37 21.03
N GLY A 62 -22.44 -14.43 20.12
CA GLY A 62 -22.74 -13.05 20.47
C GLY A 62 -21.71 -12.00 20.07
N ALA A 63 -20.73 -12.33 19.20
CA ALA A 63 -19.79 -11.33 18.68
C ALA A 63 -20.54 -10.25 17.87
N ARG A 64 -20.20 -8.99 18.15
CA ARG A 64 -20.77 -7.83 17.45
C ARG A 64 -20.14 -7.71 16.05
N LYS A 65 -20.85 -7.05 15.13
CA LYS A 65 -20.31 -6.75 13.79
C LYS A 65 -19.00 -5.95 13.86
N THR A 66 -18.91 -5.04 14.83
CA THR A 66 -17.71 -4.22 15.07
C THR A 66 -16.50 -5.05 15.46
N ASP A 67 -16.69 -6.14 16.21
CA ASP A 67 -15.60 -7.01 16.68
C ASP A 67 -14.98 -7.73 15.48
N ILE A 68 -15.81 -8.20 14.56
CA ILE A 68 -15.36 -8.85 13.32
C ILE A 68 -14.67 -7.85 12.39
N ILE A 69 -15.24 -6.64 12.24
CA ILE A 69 -14.62 -5.59 11.42
C ILE A 69 -13.24 -5.22 11.98
N SER A 70 -13.11 -5.02 13.29
CA SER A 70 -11.84 -4.68 13.91
C SER A 70 -10.79 -5.78 13.78
N GLU A 71 -11.19 -7.05 13.82
CA GLU A 71 -10.31 -8.20 13.60
C GLU A 71 -9.69 -8.16 12.18
N PHE A 72 -10.52 -8.04 11.15
CA PHE A 72 -10.06 -7.98 9.75
C PHE A 72 -9.31 -6.68 9.40
N LEU A 73 -9.73 -5.54 9.96
CA LEU A 73 -8.99 -4.29 9.80
C LEU A 73 -7.64 -4.35 10.51
N GLY A 74 -7.55 -4.98 11.67
CA GLY A 74 -6.28 -5.22 12.36
C GLY A 74 -5.32 -6.07 11.52
N GLU A 75 -5.81 -7.14 10.89
CA GLU A 75 -5.03 -7.98 9.98
C GLU A 75 -4.53 -7.16 8.76
N SER A 76 -5.40 -6.36 8.13
CA SER A 76 -5.01 -5.45 7.04
C SER A 76 -3.95 -4.46 7.46
N LEU A 77 -4.07 -3.93 8.66
CA LEU A 77 -3.17 -2.92 9.22
C LEU A 77 -1.77 -3.51 9.46
N LEU A 78 -1.70 -4.73 10.02
CA LEU A 78 -0.45 -5.45 10.22
C LEU A 78 0.26 -5.74 8.89
N ILE A 79 -0.47 -6.22 7.89
CA ILE A 79 0.07 -6.49 6.54
C ILE A 79 0.60 -5.19 5.92
N SER A 80 -0.16 -4.10 6.00
CA SER A 80 0.20 -2.84 5.37
C SER A 80 1.39 -2.15 6.05
N VAL A 81 1.45 -2.18 7.37
CA VAL A 81 2.59 -1.63 8.12
C VAL A 81 3.86 -2.44 7.83
N SER A 82 3.77 -3.76 7.88
CA SER A 82 4.91 -4.61 7.54
C SER A 82 5.37 -4.40 6.08
N GLY A 83 4.44 -4.34 5.14
CA GLY A 83 4.72 -4.00 3.74
C GLY A 83 5.37 -2.63 3.57
N GLY A 84 4.90 -1.61 4.30
CA GLY A 84 5.48 -0.27 4.31
C GLY A 84 6.91 -0.24 4.86
N VAL A 85 7.18 -0.97 5.93
CA VAL A 85 8.52 -1.08 6.53
C VAL A 85 9.48 -1.83 5.61
N PHE A 86 9.10 -3.00 5.11
CA PHE A 86 9.95 -3.78 4.20
C PHE A 86 10.13 -3.09 2.85
N GLY A 87 9.07 -2.56 2.25
CA GLY A 87 9.13 -1.83 0.97
C GLY A 87 9.94 -0.53 1.09
N GLY A 88 9.73 0.23 2.17
CA GLY A 88 10.51 1.42 2.48
C GLY A 88 11.98 1.10 2.72
N GLY A 89 12.29 0.04 3.46
CA GLY A 89 13.67 -0.43 3.69
C GLY A 89 14.39 -0.83 2.41
N LEU A 90 13.73 -1.62 1.56
CA LEU A 90 14.27 -2.01 0.25
C LEU A 90 14.44 -0.80 -0.67
N GLY A 91 13.49 0.16 -0.66
CA GLY A 91 13.59 1.40 -1.41
C GLY A 91 14.81 2.23 -1.00
N ILE A 92 15.05 2.38 0.30
CA ILE A 92 16.23 3.08 0.83
C ILE A 92 17.51 2.37 0.41
N LEU A 93 17.58 1.05 0.54
CA LEU A 93 18.75 0.26 0.11
C LEU A 93 19.05 0.45 -1.38
N THR A 94 18.02 0.45 -2.22
CA THR A 94 18.17 0.67 -3.66
C THR A 94 18.72 2.06 -3.98
N VAL A 95 18.22 3.10 -3.29
CA VAL A 95 18.69 4.47 -3.45
C VAL A 95 20.15 4.59 -3.00
N ILE A 96 20.51 4.07 -1.82
CA ILE A 96 21.88 4.12 -1.31
C ILE A 96 22.84 3.41 -2.27
N THR A 97 22.48 2.20 -2.73
CA THR A 97 23.32 1.43 -3.67
C THR A 97 23.52 2.17 -4.99
N GLY A 98 22.45 2.75 -5.54
CA GLY A 98 22.52 3.55 -6.76
C GLY A 98 23.43 4.78 -6.61
N CYS A 99 23.33 5.47 -5.49
CA CYS A 99 24.11 6.66 -5.23
C CYS A 99 25.62 6.36 -5.01
N ILE A 100 25.94 5.24 -4.36
CA ILE A 100 27.35 4.78 -4.23
C ILE A 100 27.94 4.45 -5.61
N LEU A 101 27.17 3.84 -6.50
CA LEU A 101 27.61 3.50 -7.86
C LEU A 101 27.87 4.72 -8.74
N PHE A 102 27.11 5.80 -8.54
CA PHE A 102 27.20 7.03 -9.34
C PHE A 102 27.91 8.19 -8.63
N ASP A 103 28.49 7.95 -7.45
CA ASP A 103 29.24 8.94 -6.64
C ASP A 103 28.42 10.22 -6.37
N ILE A 104 27.13 10.01 -6.02
CA ILE A 104 26.17 11.09 -5.73
C ILE A 104 25.90 11.15 -4.23
N ASP A 105 26.02 12.33 -3.63
CA ASP A 105 25.68 12.54 -2.25
C ASP A 105 24.18 12.34 -1.99
N VAL A 106 23.85 11.46 -1.04
CA VAL A 106 22.48 11.16 -0.66
C VAL A 106 22.08 11.85 0.62
N TYR A 107 21.02 12.61 0.57
CA TYR A 107 20.33 13.09 1.77
C TYR A 107 18.98 12.41 1.92
N ILE A 108 18.88 11.40 2.81
CA ILE A 108 17.62 10.73 3.12
C ILE A 108 16.88 11.53 4.17
N ASN A 109 15.78 12.15 3.78
CA ASN A 109 14.91 12.88 4.70
C ASN A 109 14.04 11.88 5.49
N PRO A 110 14.11 11.85 6.84
CA PRO A 110 13.30 10.95 7.67
C PRO A 110 11.79 11.16 7.49
N VAL A 111 11.38 12.38 7.13
CA VAL A 111 9.96 12.68 6.82
C VAL A 111 9.48 11.90 5.61
N SER A 112 10.33 11.69 4.60
CA SER A 112 9.97 10.88 3.43
C SER A 112 9.74 9.42 3.79
N VAL A 113 10.55 8.86 4.68
CA VAL A 113 10.39 7.47 5.17
C VAL A 113 9.07 7.32 5.93
N LEU A 114 8.78 8.26 6.81
CA LEU A 114 7.52 8.26 7.59
C LEU A 114 6.31 8.39 6.67
N SER A 115 6.39 9.22 5.64
CA SER A 115 5.29 9.40 4.67
C SER A 115 4.97 8.13 3.90
N VAL A 116 5.96 7.29 3.56
CA VAL A 116 5.76 6.00 2.91
C VAL A 116 4.99 5.03 3.81
N ILE A 117 5.35 4.96 5.09
CA ILE A 117 4.66 4.08 6.07
C ILE A 117 3.21 4.53 6.26
N ILE A 118 2.98 5.83 6.42
CA ILE A 118 1.63 6.39 6.55
C ILE A 118 0.80 6.09 5.29
N PHE A 119 1.36 6.34 4.11
CA PHE A 119 0.69 6.08 2.84
C PHE A 119 0.34 4.60 2.67
N SER A 120 1.27 3.69 2.98
CA SER A 120 1.04 2.23 2.95
C SER A 120 -0.08 1.84 3.90
N THR A 121 -0.06 2.36 5.14
CA THR A 121 -1.07 2.08 6.15
C THR A 121 -2.47 2.54 5.71
N VAL A 122 -2.57 3.77 5.21
CA VAL A 122 -3.83 4.33 4.71
C VAL A 122 -4.39 3.50 3.54
N THR A 123 -3.53 3.14 2.60
CA THR A 123 -3.90 2.31 1.45
C THR A 123 -4.41 0.94 1.90
N GLY A 124 -3.72 0.29 2.84
CA GLY A 124 -4.15 -1.00 3.38
C GLY A 124 -5.49 -0.95 4.10
N VAL A 125 -5.74 0.11 4.86
CA VAL A 125 -7.05 0.32 5.51
C VAL A 125 -8.15 0.48 4.45
N ILE A 126 -7.93 1.29 3.42
CA ILE A 126 -8.92 1.52 2.35
C ILE A 126 -9.32 0.20 1.68
N PHE A 127 -8.35 -0.61 1.27
CA PHE A 127 -8.61 -1.89 0.62
C PHE A 127 -9.08 -2.99 1.60
N GLY A 128 -8.78 -2.86 2.89
CA GLY A 128 -9.22 -3.77 3.94
C GLY A 128 -10.67 -3.56 4.40
N ILE A 129 -11.24 -2.36 4.20
CA ILE A 129 -12.63 -2.07 4.62
C ILE A 129 -13.65 -2.97 3.92
N VAL A 130 -13.51 -3.20 2.62
CA VAL A 130 -14.48 -3.97 1.84
C VAL A 130 -14.59 -5.42 2.33
N PRO A 131 -13.49 -6.20 2.45
CA PRO A 131 -13.57 -7.56 2.98
C PRO A 131 -14.02 -7.61 4.43
N ALA A 132 -13.62 -6.64 5.27
CA ALA A 132 -14.06 -6.56 6.66
C ALA A 132 -15.58 -6.36 6.78
N LEU A 133 -16.15 -5.48 5.98
CA LEU A 133 -17.60 -5.27 5.92
C LEU A 133 -18.33 -6.53 5.43
N LYS A 134 -17.80 -7.21 4.42
CA LYS A 134 -18.40 -8.46 3.94
C LYS A 134 -18.37 -9.56 5.00
N ALA A 135 -17.25 -9.74 5.68
CA ALA A 135 -17.13 -10.70 6.79
C ALA A 135 -18.17 -10.40 7.90
N SER A 136 -18.32 -9.12 8.25
CA SER A 136 -19.28 -8.70 9.27
C SER A 136 -20.75 -8.85 8.86
N SER A 137 -21.05 -8.93 7.57
CA SER A 137 -22.43 -9.08 7.05
C SER A 137 -22.89 -10.53 6.92
N LEU A 138 -22.01 -11.52 7.07
CA LEU A 138 -22.34 -12.94 6.95
C LEU A 138 -23.44 -13.34 7.94
N ASN A 139 -24.45 -14.08 7.46
CA ASN A 139 -25.54 -14.58 8.28
C ASN A 139 -25.09 -15.85 9.02
N PRO A 140 -25.14 -15.91 10.36
CA PRO A 140 -24.61 -17.04 11.13
C PRO A 140 -25.29 -18.38 10.79
N VAL A 141 -26.58 -18.36 10.46
CA VAL A 141 -27.33 -19.57 10.10
C VAL A 141 -26.85 -20.17 8.78
N VAL A 142 -26.56 -19.33 7.79
CA VAL A 142 -26.07 -19.76 6.48
C VAL A 142 -24.62 -20.19 6.56
N ALA A 143 -23.80 -19.47 7.35
CA ALA A 143 -22.39 -19.74 7.54
C ALA A 143 -22.09 -21.11 8.19
N ILE A 144 -22.96 -21.59 9.09
CA ILE A 144 -22.80 -22.90 9.76
C ILE A 144 -23.28 -24.04 8.85
N ARG A 145 -24.20 -23.76 7.92
CA ARG A 145 -24.83 -24.78 7.06
C ARG A 145 -24.13 -24.96 5.70
N SER A 146 -23.20 -24.09 5.35
CA SER A 146 -22.45 -24.18 4.10
C SER A 146 -21.43 -25.33 4.20
N HIS A 147 -21.75 -26.41 3.55
CA HIS A 147 -20.84 -27.50 3.17
C HIS A 147 -20.44 -27.28 1.73
#